data_e3f8c6cbef304a442ecc4cf325af46c0
#
_entry.id   e3f8c6cbef304a442ecc4cf325af46c0
#
_cell.length_a   1.000
_cell.length_b   1.000
_cell.length_c   1.000
_cell.angle_alpha   90.00
_cell.angle_beta   90.00
_cell.angle_gamma   90.00
#
_symmetry.space_group_name_H-M   'P 1'
#
loop_
_entity.id
_entity.type
_entity.pdbx_description
1 polymer ?
#
loop_
_entity_poly.entity_id
_entity_poly.type
_entity_poly.pdbx_seq_one_letter_code
_entity_poly.pdbx_strand_id
1 'polypeptide(L)'
;MDPNGGHRWVIYDEAWRLMAYPALLKRMDAQWRLARHYGIANMLIFHKLTDLDNVGDSGSAMRALANSLLANAETRIIYRQEPDQLGATAAALGLTGTEQKLLPGLGTGQGLWRIKERSFVVQHQLHPAELAAFDTTARMKGNV
;
A
#
# COMPACT_ATOMS: atom_id res chain seq x y z
N MET A 1 25.84 3.28 5.12
CA MET A 1 25.12 2.73 3.96
C MET A 1 26.07 2.71 2.78
N ASP A 2 26.21 1.58 2.11
CA ASP A 2 27.11 1.44 0.97
C ASP A 2 26.52 2.17 -0.26
N PRO A 3 27.12 3.24 -0.77
CA PRO A 3 26.63 3.95 -1.95
C PRO A 3 26.69 3.11 -3.24
N ASN A 4 27.43 2.01 -3.23
CA ASN A 4 27.51 1.04 -4.34
C ASN A 4 26.62 -0.19 -4.13
N GLY A 5 25.79 -0.19 -3.08
CA GLY A 5 24.82 -1.24 -2.79
C GLY A 5 23.74 -1.28 -3.88
N GLY A 6 23.45 -2.45 -4.44
CA GLY A 6 22.41 -2.65 -5.45
C GLY A 6 21.02 -2.20 -4.99
N HIS A 7 20.06 -2.18 -5.90
CA HIS A 7 18.67 -1.82 -5.62
C HIS A 7 18.11 -2.63 -4.45
N ARG A 8 17.46 -1.95 -3.52
CA ARG A 8 16.89 -2.54 -2.32
C ARG A 8 15.39 -2.22 -2.23
N TRP A 9 14.63 -3.18 -1.75
CA TRP A 9 13.25 -2.99 -1.39
C TRP A 9 13.12 -2.89 0.13
N VAL A 10 12.37 -1.90 0.60
CA VAL A 10 11.94 -1.81 2.01
C VAL A 10 10.43 -1.90 2.01
N ILE A 11 9.92 -3.00 2.57
CA ILE A 11 8.50 -3.31 2.60
C ILE A 11 8.01 -3.12 4.02
N TYR A 12 7.03 -2.25 4.19
CA TYR A 12 6.35 -1.98 5.44
C TYR A 12 4.98 -2.65 5.41
N ASP A 13 4.92 -3.87 5.91
CA ASP A 13 3.66 -4.57 6.08
C ASP A 13 2.94 -4.02 7.31
N GLU A 14 1.61 -3.89 7.24
CA GLU A 14 0.81 -3.20 8.27
C GLU A 14 1.37 -1.80 8.59
N ALA A 15 1.68 -1.02 7.55
CA ALA A 15 2.42 0.23 7.66
C ALA A 15 1.81 1.22 8.68
N TRP A 16 0.48 1.23 8.85
CA TRP A 16 -0.22 2.08 9.82
C TRP A 16 0.26 1.86 11.27
N ARG A 17 0.63 0.62 11.62
CA ARG A 17 1.12 0.29 12.98
C ARG A 17 2.42 1.01 13.30
N LEU A 18 3.31 1.12 12.32
CA LEU A 18 4.56 1.87 12.47
C LEU A 18 4.32 3.38 12.46
N MET A 19 3.38 3.82 11.62
CA MET A 19 3.01 5.24 11.51
C MET A 19 2.36 5.79 12.78
N ALA A 20 1.74 4.95 13.61
CA ALA A 20 1.19 5.34 14.90
C ALA A 20 2.26 5.84 15.89
N TYR A 21 3.53 5.51 15.67
CA TYR A 21 4.64 5.96 16.50
C TYR A 21 5.34 7.18 15.87
N PRO A 22 5.30 8.37 16.52
CA PRO A 22 5.84 9.61 15.94
C PRO A 22 7.28 9.52 15.47
N ALA A 23 8.13 8.86 16.24
CA ALA A 23 9.54 8.71 15.91
C ALA A 23 9.75 7.83 14.65
N LEU A 24 8.96 6.77 14.51
CA LEU A 24 9.02 5.88 13.36
C LEU A 24 8.47 6.56 12.11
N LEU A 25 7.35 7.25 12.21
CA LEU A 25 6.77 7.97 11.09
C LEU A 25 7.72 9.04 10.54
N LYS A 26 8.37 9.83 11.41
CA LYS A 26 9.38 10.80 10.99
C LYS A 26 10.56 10.13 10.30
N ARG A 27 11.00 8.99 10.80
CA ARG A 27 12.09 8.22 10.20
C ARG A 27 11.69 7.64 8.82
N MET A 28 10.46 7.15 8.68
CA MET A 28 9.91 6.70 7.40
C MET A 28 9.89 7.84 6.37
N ASP A 29 9.39 9.01 6.74
CA ASP A 29 9.38 10.19 5.85
C ASP A 29 10.79 10.59 5.42
N ALA A 30 11.73 10.70 6.35
CA ALA A 30 13.12 11.02 6.04
C ALA A 30 13.76 10.00 5.09
N GLN A 31 13.54 8.71 5.32
CA GLN A 31 14.03 7.65 4.45
C GLN A 31 13.37 7.71 3.07
N TRP A 32 12.07 7.96 3.01
CA TRP A 32 11.33 8.05 1.76
C TRP A 32 11.88 9.13 0.84
N ARG A 33 12.19 10.30 1.38
CA ARG A 33 12.78 11.43 0.63
C ARG A 33 14.16 11.10 0.06
N LEU A 34 14.94 10.29 0.77
CA LEU A 34 16.30 9.92 0.39
C LEU A 34 16.36 8.61 -0.42
N ALA A 35 15.27 7.87 -0.50
CA ALA A 35 15.22 6.53 -1.07
C ALA A 35 15.78 6.47 -2.50
N ARG A 36 15.39 7.41 -3.35
CA ARG A 36 15.87 7.48 -4.74
C ARG A 36 17.39 7.63 -4.82
N HIS A 37 17.97 8.47 -3.95
CA HIS A 37 19.43 8.71 -3.92
C HIS A 37 20.20 7.43 -3.57
N TYR A 38 19.62 6.57 -2.74
CA TYR A 38 20.25 5.33 -2.29
C TYR A 38 19.79 4.08 -3.04
N GLY A 39 19.07 4.21 -4.15
CA GLY A 39 18.54 3.08 -4.91
C GLY A 39 17.55 2.23 -4.11
N ILE A 40 16.80 2.82 -3.19
CA ILE A 40 15.82 2.15 -2.36
C ILE A 40 14.42 2.34 -2.95
N ALA A 41 13.70 1.26 -3.17
CA ALA A 41 12.28 1.27 -3.43
C ALA A 41 11.52 0.97 -2.13
N ASN A 42 10.54 1.80 -1.80
CA ASN A 42 9.70 1.61 -0.61
C ASN A 42 8.32 1.10 -1.02
N MET A 43 7.77 0.18 -0.24
CA MET A 43 6.41 -0.33 -0.39
C MET A 43 5.69 -0.24 0.95
N LEU A 44 4.50 0.38 0.96
CA LEU A 44 3.60 0.41 2.11
C LEU A 44 2.42 -0.50 1.82
N ILE A 45 2.09 -1.39 2.74
CA ILE A 45 0.96 -2.30 2.63
C ILE A 45 -0.05 -1.96 3.72
N PHE A 46 -1.31 -1.79 3.31
CA PHE A 46 -2.44 -1.52 4.18
C PHE A 46 -3.56 -2.51 3.89
N HIS A 47 -4.18 -3.06 4.91
CA HIS A 47 -5.41 -3.82 4.74
C HIS A 47 -6.61 -2.89 4.55
N LYS A 48 -6.65 -1.82 5.34
CA LYS A 48 -7.69 -0.79 5.27
C LYS A 48 -7.06 0.58 5.42
N LEU A 49 -7.46 1.54 4.59
CA LEU A 49 -6.97 2.91 4.77
C LEU A 49 -7.59 3.62 5.98
N THR A 50 -8.74 3.16 6.46
CA THR A 50 -9.32 3.62 7.73
C THR A 50 -8.42 3.33 8.94
N ASP A 51 -7.49 2.37 8.85
CA ASP A 51 -6.51 2.12 9.91
C ASP A 51 -5.58 3.33 10.14
N LEU A 52 -5.46 4.21 9.15
CA LEU A 52 -4.77 5.50 9.31
C LEU A 52 -5.48 6.44 10.29
N ASP A 53 -6.76 6.20 10.60
CA ASP A 53 -7.48 6.99 11.62
C ASP A 53 -6.85 6.82 13.00
N ASN A 54 -6.10 5.74 13.21
CA ASN A 54 -5.31 5.50 14.41
C ASN A 54 -3.95 6.24 14.42
N VAL A 55 -3.62 6.98 13.35
CA VAL A 55 -2.36 7.73 13.22
C VAL A 55 -2.59 9.19 13.58
N GLY A 56 -2.74 9.47 14.88
CA GLY A 56 -3.00 10.82 15.39
C GLY A 56 -4.39 11.36 15.04
N ASP A 57 -4.78 12.43 15.71
CA ASP A 57 -6.05 13.07 15.51
C ASP A 57 -6.20 13.69 14.13
N SER A 58 -7.43 13.81 13.65
CA SER A 58 -7.73 14.50 12.39
C SER A 58 -7.18 15.92 12.41
N GLY A 59 -6.43 16.30 11.36
CA GLY A 59 -5.77 17.60 11.27
C GLY A 59 -4.45 17.72 12.03
N SER A 60 -4.02 16.68 12.74
CA SER A 60 -2.70 16.68 13.41
C SER A 60 -1.53 16.66 12.43
N ALA A 61 -0.36 17.14 12.88
CA ALA A 61 0.87 17.08 12.09
C ALA A 61 1.25 15.63 11.74
N MET A 62 0.96 14.69 12.62
CA MET A 62 1.18 13.26 12.40
C MET A 62 0.34 12.74 11.24
N ARG A 63 -0.97 13.06 11.24
CA ARG A 63 -1.89 12.69 10.17
C ARG A 63 -1.49 13.31 8.83
N ALA A 64 -1.10 14.58 8.84
CA ALA A 64 -0.61 15.27 7.65
C ALA A 64 0.65 14.58 7.08
N LEU A 65 1.57 14.15 7.94
CA LEU A 65 2.79 13.45 7.53
C LEU A 65 2.48 12.06 6.94
N ALA A 66 1.57 11.29 7.54
CA ALA A 66 1.13 10.00 7.02
C ALA A 66 0.46 10.15 5.64
N ASN A 67 -0.42 11.13 5.50
CA ASN A 67 -1.05 11.44 4.21
C ASN A 67 -0.03 11.86 3.14
N SER A 68 1.02 12.60 3.53
CA SER A 68 2.12 12.97 2.62
C SER A 68 2.86 11.74 2.08
N LEU A 69 3.10 10.72 2.90
CA LEU A 69 3.71 9.47 2.43
C LEU A 69 2.84 8.78 1.38
N LEU A 70 1.53 8.70 1.60
CA LEU A 70 0.58 8.14 0.63
C LEU A 70 0.56 8.95 -0.67
N ALA A 71 0.53 10.29 -0.57
CA ALA A 71 0.49 11.16 -1.72
C ALA A 71 1.76 11.06 -2.59
N ASN A 72 2.90 10.81 -1.97
CA ASN A 72 4.19 10.67 -2.65
C ASN A 72 4.41 9.30 -3.31
N ALA A 73 3.50 8.34 -3.15
CA ALA A 73 3.57 7.05 -3.82
C ALA A 73 3.16 7.20 -5.30
N GLU A 74 4.11 7.04 -6.22
CA GLU A 74 3.87 7.14 -7.67
C GLU A 74 3.08 5.95 -8.21
N THR A 75 3.24 4.76 -7.60
CA THR A 75 2.51 3.54 -7.97
C THR A 75 1.60 3.15 -6.82
N ARG A 76 0.33 2.93 -7.12
CA ARG A 76 -0.68 2.48 -6.16
C ARG A 76 -1.38 1.26 -6.73
N ILE A 77 -1.45 0.20 -5.94
CA ILE A 77 -2.16 -1.04 -6.29
C ILE A 77 -3.31 -1.18 -5.31
N ILE A 78 -4.53 -1.16 -5.83
CA ILE A 78 -5.75 -1.16 -5.03
C ILE A 78 -6.53 -2.41 -5.40
N TYR A 79 -6.68 -3.31 -4.44
CA TYR A 79 -7.51 -4.51 -4.59
C TYR A 79 -8.98 -4.20 -4.28
N ARG A 80 -9.83 -5.21 -4.39
CA ARG A 80 -11.25 -5.08 -4.09
C ARG A 80 -11.48 -4.40 -2.74
N GLN A 81 -12.39 -3.44 -2.74
CA GLN A 81 -12.81 -2.71 -1.54
C GLN A 81 -14.28 -3.00 -1.26
N GLU A 82 -14.58 -3.23 0.01
CA GLU A 82 -15.96 -3.33 0.45
C GLU A 82 -16.64 -1.94 0.44
N PRO A 83 -17.97 -1.87 0.25
CA PRO A 83 -18.67 -0.60 0.09
C PRO A 83 -18.47 0.40 1.23
N ASP A 84 -18.35 -0.08 2.46
CA ASP A 84 -18.11 0.74 3.66
C ASP A 84 -16.74 1.42 3.69
N GLN A 85 -15.76 0.89 2.98
CA GLN A 85 -14.39 1.40 2.93
C GLN A 85 -14.10 2.24 1.68
N LEU A 86 -14.96 2.09 0.66
CA LEU A 86 -14.75 2.71 -0.64
C LEU A 86 -14.61 4.23 -0.56
N GLY A 87 -15.45 4.88 0.26
CA GLY A 87 -15.44 6.33 0.43
C GLY A 87 -14.11 6.84 1.02
N ALA A 88 -13.63 6.20 2.08
CA ALA A 88 -12.36 6.56 2.71
C ALA A 88 -11.17 6.34 1.76
N THR A 89 -11.15 5.19 1.07
CA THR A 89 -10.12 4.87 0.07
C THR A 89 -10.12 5.87 -1.09
N ALA A 90 -11.29 6.20 -1.59
CA ALA A 90 -11.45 7.16 -2.69
C ALA A 90 -10.94 8.56 -2.32
N ALA A 91 -11.29 9.02 -1.12
CA ALA A 91 -10.84 10.32 -0.62
C ALA A 91 -9.33 10.36 -0.39
N ALA A 92 -8.77 9.34 0.27
CA ALA A 92 -7.35 9.28 0.59
C ALA A 92 -6.44 9.16 -0.65
N LEU A 93 -6.91 8.44 -1.68
CA LEU A 93 -6.12 8.17 -2.89
C LEU A 93 -6.53 9.03 -4.09
N GLY A 94 -7.54 9.88 -3.95
CA GLY A 94 -8.03 10.76 -5.02
C GLY A 94 -8.56 9.94 -6.22
N LEU A 95 -9.42 8.95 -5.96
CA LEU A 95 -9.97 8.10 -7.01
C LEU A 95 -11.09 8.81 -7.78
N THR A 96 -11.09 8.65 -9.10
CA THR A 96 -12.18 9.12 -9.96
C THR A 96 -13.45 8.28 -9.75
N GLY A 97 -14.61 8.82 -10.13
CA GLY A 97 -15.87 8.07 -10.03
C GLY A 97 -15.88 6.76 -10.82
N THR A 98 -15.15 6.70 -11.95
CA THR A 98 -15.00 5.46 -12.72
C THR A 98 -14.17 4.43 -11.96
N GLU A 99 -13.04 4.83 -11.39
CA GLU A 99 -12.18 3.95 -10.57
C GLU A 99 -12.93 3.40 -9.36
N GLN A 100 -13.71 4.26 -8.68
CA GLN A 100 -14.53 3.84 -7.53
C GLN A 100 -15.55 2.75 -7.89
N LYS A 101 -16.19 2.85 -9.05
CA LYS A 101 -17.17 1.87 -9.51
C LYS A 101 -16.56 0.51 -9.86
N LEU A 102 -15.26 0.47 -10.21
CA LEU A 102 -14.56 -0.77 -10.54
C LEU A 102 -14.20 -1.58 -9.31
N LEU A 103 -13.82 -0.93 -8.20
CA LEU A 103 -13.21 -1.59 -7.04
C LEU A 103 -14.08 -2.69 -6.41
N PRO A 104 -15.39 -2.53 -6.19
CA PRO A 104 -16.21 -3.57 -5.58
C PRO A 104 -16.34 -4.84 -6.47
N GLY A 105 -16.21 -4.68 -7.78
CA GLY A 105 -16.32 -5.77 -8.76
C GLY A 105 -15.04 -6.54 -9.03
N LEU A 106 -13.90 -6.13 -8.46
CA LEU A 106 -12.63 -6.81 -8.69
C LEU A 106 -12.63 -8.22 -8.07
N GLY A 107 -12.18 -9.20 -8.84
CA GLY A 107 -12.01 -10.58 -8.40
C GLY A 107 -10.67 -10.84 -7.72
N THR A 108 -10.47 -12.07 -7.29
CA THR A 108 -9.18 -12.52 -6.72
C THR A 108 -8.03 -12.33 -7.72
N GLY A 109 -6.95 -11.73 -7.26
CA GLY A 109 -5.79 -11.42 -8.10
C GLY A 109 -5.98 -10.26 -9.06
N GLN A 110 -7.16 -9.61 -9.05
CA GLN A 110 -7.40 -8.39 -9.81
C GLN A 110 -7.12 -7.17 -8.95
N GLY A 111 -6.43 -6.19 -9.52
CA GLY A 111 -6.13 -4.92 -8.87
C GLY A 111 -6.23 -3.74 -9.82
N LEU A 112 -6.66 -2.61 -9.30
CA LEU A 112 -6.53 -1.33 -9.98
C LEU A 112 -5.12 -0.79 -9.73
N TRP A 113 -4.33 -0.72 -10.78
CA TRP A 113 -2.97 -0.20 -10.75
C TRP A 113 -2.98 1.24 -11.26
N ARG A 114 -2.60 2.17 -10.39
CA ARG A 114 -2.38 3.56 -10.77
C ARG A 114 -0.88 3.83 -10.79
N ILE A 115 -0.40 4.21 -11.96
CA ILE A 115 1.00 4.58 -12.18
C ILE A 115 1.01 6.01 -12.68
N LYS A 116 1.34 6.96 -11.80
CA LYS A 116 1.19 8.39 -12.06
C LYS A 116 -0.25 8.73 -12.46
N GLU A 117 -0.44 9.21 -13.70
CA GLU A 117 -1.74 9.63 -14.25
C GLU A 117 -2.50 8.51 -14.98
N ARG A 118 -1.95 7.31 -15.03
CA ARG A 118 -2.55 6.19 -15.77
C ARG A 118 -3.11 5.15 -14.83
N SER A 119 -4.28 4.61 -15.17
CA SER A 119 -4.94 3.55 -14.40
C SER A 119 -5.21 2.34 -15.29
N PHE A 120 -4.98 1.16 -14.75
CA PHE A 120 -5.16 -0.12 -15.42
C PHE A 120 -5.82 -1.12 -14.47
N VAL A 121 -6.73 -1.95 -14.97
CA VAL A 121 -7.15 -3.15 -14.26
C VAL A 121 -6.18 -4.27 -14.66
N VAL A 122 -5.49 -4.82 -13.71
CA VAL A 122 -4.48 -5.87 -13.92
C VAL A 122 -4.93 -7.16 -13.27
N GLN A 123 -4.90 -8.25 -14.01
CA GLN A 123 -5.06 -9.61 -13.50
C GLN A 123 -3.67 -10.18 -13.23
N HIS A 124 -3.36 -10.42 -11.97
CA HIS A 124 -2.13 -11.10 -11.59
C HIS A 124 -2.29 -12.60 -11.83
N GLN A 125 -1.37 -13.18 -12.56
CA GLN A 125 -1.30 -14.62 -12.79
C GLN A 125 0.01 -15.16 -12.24
N LEU A 126 -0.11 -16.12 -11.33
CA LEU A 126 1.05 -16.84 -10.78
C LEU A 126 1.31 -18.09 -11.61
N HIS A 127 2.57 -18.37 -11.84
CA HIS A 127 2.98 -19.66 -12.38
C HIS A 127 2.65 -20.78 -11.36
N PRO A 128 2.29 -22.01 -11.78
CA PRO A 128 1.94 -23.09 -10.85
C PRO A 128 3.00 -23.35 -9.76
N ALA A 129 4.28 -23.21 -10.08
CA ALA A 129 5.37 -23.36 -9.12
C ALA A 129 5.37 -22.24 -8.06
N GLU A 130 5.06 -21.00 -8.47
CA GLU A 130 4.93 -19.86 -7.54
C GLU A 130 3.71 -20.04 -6.64
N LEU A 131 2.59 -20.46 -7.22
CA LEU A 131 1.37 -20.75 -6.46
C LEU A 131 1.62 -21.81 -5.39
N ALA A 132 2.30 -22.91 -5.73
CA ALA A 132 2.67 -23.94 -4.77
C ALA A 132 3.56 -23.43 -3.63
N ALA A 133 4.44 -22.45 -3.90
CA ALA A 133 5.33 -21.88 -2.90
C ALA A 133 4.61 -20.85 -1.99
N PHE A 134 3.70 -20.05 -2.56
CA PHE A 134 3.08 -18.92 -1.87
C PHE A 134 1.65 -19.16 -1.39
N ASP A 135 0.97 -20.23 -1.86
CA ASP A 135 -0.39 -20.56 -1.39
C ASP A 135 -0.35 -21.01 0.07
N THR A 136 -0.77 -20.13 0.94
CA THR A 136 -0.93 -20.42 2.37
C THR A 136 -2.31 -20.97 2.72
N THR A 137 -3.24 -21.03 1.77
CA THR A 137 -4.64 -21.40 2.00
C THR A 137 -4.74 -22.84 2.56
N ALA A 138 -3.92 -23.74 2.06
CA ALA A 138 -3.86 -25.12 2.56
C ALA A 138 -3.36 -25.20 4.02
N ARG A 139 -2.39 -24.34 4.39
CA ARG A 139 -1.88 -24.24 5.77
C ARG A 139 -2.90 -23.59 6.70
N MET A 140 -3.67 -22.60 6.23
CA MET A 140 -4.69 -21.92 7.03
C MET A 140 -5.94 -22.77 7.26
N LYS A 141 -6.25 -23.71 6.36
CA LYS A 141 -7.38 -24.64 6.51
C LYS A 141 -7.08 -25.82 7.44
N GLY A 142 -5.90 -25.83 8.09
CA GLY A 142 -5.56 -26.76 9.14
C GLY A 142 -5.56 -28.20 8.63
N ASN A 143 -4.44 -28.71 8.20
CA ASN A 143 -4.20 -30.11 8.41
C ASN A 143 -3.89 -30.28 9.90
N VAL A 144 -4.94 -30.55 10.67
CA VAL A 144 -4.83 -31.21 11.96
C VAL A 144 -4.58 -32.69 11.69
#